data_ac2ec0264ec53ef8124d1b9cc8e9785c
#
_entry.id   ac2ec0264ec53ef8124d1b9cc8e9785c
#
_cell.length_a   1.000
_cell.length_b   1.000
_cell.length_c   1.000
_cell.angle_alpha   90.00
_cell.angle_beta   90.00
_cell.angle_gamma   90.00
#
_symmetry.space_group_name_H-M   'P 1'
#
loop_
_entity.id
_entity.type
_entity.pdbx_description
1 polymer ?
#
loop_
_entity_poly.entity_id
_entity_poly.type
_entity_poly.pdbx_seq_one_letter_code
_entity_poly.pdbx_strand_id
1 'polypeptide(L)'
;DRNLSRGLGDVYKRQGSVSAPAHIEGEDTHPGPHNLPLFHDYDKALTYAQKVGKPLFIDFTGKACVNCRKMEGNVWGKPGVIDILRDKVVIVSLYVDDKTELPQAEHKTVEYAPGKFKEITEVGHKWSYFEASKYKKNTQPYYVMIGPDGEDLSNGGADYEHHGKTSLFKKWLDEGMLAYDKANSNQN
;
A
#
# COMPACT_ATOMS: atom_id res chain seq x y z
N ASP A 1 8.48 -25.58 61.16
CA ASP A 1 9.45 -24.55 60.87
C ASP A 1 9.79 -24.50 59.39
N ARG A 2 9.59 -23.31 58.83
CA ARG A 2 10.10 -22.74 57.60
C ARG A 2 9.66 -23.38 56.25
N ASN A 3 8.53 -22.97 55.82
CA ASN A 3 8.22 -22.19 54.61
C ASN A 3 9.30 -22.20 53.51
N LEU A 4 9.06 -22.92 52.43
CA LEU A 4 9.70 -22.76 51.13
C LEU A 4 8.67 -22.95 50.02
N SER A 5 7.78 -21.99 49.90
CA SER A 5 7.01 -21.75 48.69
C SER A 5 7.80 -20.77 47.82
N ARG A 6 8.64 -21.28 46.94
CA ARG A 6 9.17 -20.53 45.80
C ARG A 6 8.69 -21.21 44.52
N GLY A 7 7.73 -20.63 43.88
CA GLY A 7 7.89 -19.95 42.62
C GLY A 7 7.77 -20.87 41.42
N LEU A 8 6.58 -21.43 41.16
CA LEU A 8 6.19 -22.02 39.89
C LEU A 8 5.22 -21.06 39.17
N GLY A 9 5.62 -19.81 39.02
CA GLY A 9 4.76 -18.75 38.53
C GLY A 9 5.25 -17.97 37.31
N ASP A 10 6.31 -18.36 36.60
CA ASP A 10 6.85 -17.49 35.53
C ASP A 10 7.24 -18.16 34.22
N VAL A 11 6.70 -19.33 33.90
CA VAL A 11 6.99 -20.00 32.62
C VAL A 11 5.80 -19.96 31.64
N TYR A 12 4.67 -19.33 32.00
CA TYR A 12 3.44 -19.36 31.16
C TYR A 12 3.07 -18.01 30.58
N LYS A 13 4.03 -17.21 30.05
CA LYS A 13 3.73 -15.99 29.28
C LYS A 13 4.64 -15.84 28.08
N ARG A 14 4.62 -16.78 27.18
CA ARG A 14 5.01 -16.61 25.78
C ARG A 14 4.12 -17.47 24.87
N GLN A 15 2.82 -17.42 25.10
CA GLN A 15 1.91 -17.67 24.00
C GLN A 15 1.99 -16.41 23.13
N GLY A 16 2.57 -16.57 21.93
CA GLY A 16 2.54 -15.51 20.94
C GLY A 16 1.10 -15.07 20.77
N SER A 17 0.81 -13.85 21.15
CA SER A 17 -0.47 -13.25 20.85
C SER A 17 -0.56 -13.26 19.32
N VAL A 18 -1.46 -14.07 18.77
CA VAL A 18 -1.92 -13.89 17.40
C VAL A 18 -2.58 -12.52 17.43
N SER A 19 -1.82 -11.49 17.02
CA SER A 19 -2.37 -10.15 16.93
C SER A 19 -3.54 -10.21 15.95
N ALA A 20 -4.68 -9.66 16.36
CA ALA A 20 -5.82 -9.53 15.47
C ALA A 20 -5.39 -8.90 14.14
N PRO A 21 -6.01 -9.27 13.01
CA PRO A 21 -5.71 -8.66 11.71
C PRO A 21 -5.72 -7.14 11.84
N ALA A 22 -4.72 -6.49 11.26
CA ALA A 22 -4.66 -5.04 11.30
C ALA A 22 -5.84 -4.45 10.54
N HIS A 23 -6.62 -3.66 11.24
CA HIS A 23 -7.78 -2.96 10.74
C HIS A 23 -7.77 -1.55 11.33
N ILE A 24 -8.12 -0.57 10.52
CA ILE A 24 -8.29 0.80 11.00
C ILE A 24 -9.75 0.98 11.37
N GLU A 25 -10.00 1.28 12.64
CA GLU A 25 -11.35 1.43 13.17
C GLU A 25 -12.13 2.51 12.40
N GLY A 26 -13.33 2.16 11.95
CA GLY A 26 -14.19 3.06 11.18
C GLY A 26 -13.84 3.21 9.70
N GLU A 27 -12.80 2.52 9.22
CA GLU A 27 -12.37 2.58 7.84
C GLU A 27 -12.52 1.21 7.15
N ASP A 28 -12.73 1.25 5.83
CA ASP A 28 -12.87 0.05 4.98
C ASP A 28 -11.50 -0.51 4.59
N THR A 29 -10.84 -1.12 5.58
CA THR A 29 -9.51 -1.71 5.41
C THR A 29 -9.52 -3.22 5.62
N HIS A 30 -8.59 -3.90 4.96
CA HIS A 30 -8.42 -5.35 5.02
C HIS A 30 -6.98 -5.70 5.43
N PRO A 31 -6.78 -6.81 6.14
CA PRO A 31 -5.44 -7.25 6.50
C PRO A 31 -4.68 -7.69 5.24
N GLY A 32 -3.50 -7.11 5.05
CA GLY A 32 -2.58 -7.42 3.98
C GLY A 32 -1.33 -8.16 4.44
N PRO A 33 -0.28 -8.21 3.59
CA PRO A 33 1.01 -8.80 3.94
C PRO A 33 1.54 -8.19 5.24
N HIS A 34 2.17 -9.04 6.06
CA HIS A 34 2.71 -8.65 7.39
C HIS A 34 1.68 -8.01 8.31
N ASN A 35 0.40 -8.31 8.14
CA ASN A 35 -0.70 -7.75 8.91
C ASN A 35 -0.81 -6.22 8.79
N LEU A 36 -0.44 -5.65 7.63
CA LEU A 36 -0.63 -4.24 7.33
C LEU A 36 -2.08 -3.95 6.96
N PRO A 37 -2.68 -2.86 7.44
CA PRO A 37 -4.02 -2.45 7.01
C PRO A 37 -3.96 -1.87 5.60
N LEU A 38 -4.74 -2.42 4.68
CA LEU A 38 -4.79 -2.02 3.28
C LEU A 38 -6.17 -1.49 2.91
N PHE A 39 -6.20 -0.33 2.27
CA PHE A 39 -7.34 0.11 1.48
C PHE A 39 -7.32 -0.54 0.09
N HIS A 40 -8.48 -0.67 -0.52
CA HIS A 40 -8.64 -1.11 -1.92
C HIS A 40 -9.38 -0.08 -2.78
N ASP A 41 -9.75 1.04 -2.20
CA ASP A 41 -10.36 2.19 -2.86
C ASP A 41 -9.44 3.41 -2.73
N TYR A 42 -9.06 3.97 -3.87
CA TYR A 42 -8.12 5.10 -3.94
C TYR A 42 -8.64 6.35 -3.24
N ASP A 43 -9.90 6.72 -3.49
CA ASP A 43 -10.47 7.96 -2.98
C ASP A 43 -10.64 7.92 -1.46
N LYS A 44 -11.08 6.76 -0.93
CA LYS A 44 -11.16 6.53 0.53
C LYS A 44 -9.79 6.60 1.18
N ALA A 45 -8.80 5.95 0.58
CA ALA A 45 -7.42 5.94 1.09
C ALA A 45 -6.79 7.33 1.08
N LEU A 46 -6.96 8.10 0.00
CA LEU A 46 -6.45 9.46 -0.11
C LEU A 46 -7.10 10.38 0.93
N THR A 47 -8.42 10.32 1.06
CA THR A 47 -9.16 11.08 2.07
C THR A 47 -8.65 10.78 3.48
N TYR A 48 -8.46 9.50 3.79
CA TYR A 48 -7.93 9.09 5.08
C TYR A 48 -6.47 9.55 5.29
N ALA A 49 -5.60 9.40 4.28
CA ALA A 49 -4.22 9.84 4.33
C ALA A 49 -4.09 11.34 4.64
N GLN A 50 -4.91 12.15 3.97
CA GLN A 50 -4.98 13.60 4.21
C GLN A 50 -5.50 13.92 5.63
N LYS A 51 -6.53 13.21 6.11
CA LYS A 51 -7.09 13.36 7.45
C LYS A 51 -6.06 13.08 8.55
N VAL A 52 -5.20 12.06 8.37
CA VAL A 52 -4.20 11.66 9.38
C VAL A 52 -2.82 12.29 9.15
N GLY A 53 -2.65 13.10 8.10
CA GLY A 53 -1.39 13.78 7.81
C GLY A 53 -0.25 12.84 7.44
N LYS A 54 -0.54 11.80 6.64
CA LYS A 54 0.46 10.82 6.15
C LYS A 54 0.44 10.76 4.63
N PRO A 55 1.59 10.45 3.98
CA PRO A 55 1.58 10.18 2.55
C PRO A 55 0.77 8.94 2.23
N LEU A 56 0.10 8.94 1.06
CA LEU A 56 -0.53 7.76 0.52
C LEU A 56 0.51 6.95 -0.27
N PHE A 57 0.63 5.66 0.05
CA PHE A 57 1.44 4.71 -0.69
C PHE A 57 0.51 3.87 -1.58
N ILE A 58 0.62 4.04 -2.89
CA ILE A 58 -0.12 3.27 -3.89
C ILE A 58 0.68 2.04 -4.27
N ASP A 59 0.04 0.89 -4.25
CA ASP A 59 0.54 -0.39 -4.71
C ASP A 59 -0.35 -0.89 -5.86
N PHE A 60 0.08 -0.68 -7.11
CA PHE A 60 -0.53 -1.37 -8.24
C PHE A 60 -0.07 -2.81 -8.25
N THR A 61 -0.99 -3.72 -7.99
CA THR A 61 -0.73 -5.13 -7.74
C THR A 61 -1.68 -6.02 -8.54
N GLY A 62 -1.48 -7.33 -8.45
CA GLY A 62 -2.36 -8.34 -9.01
C GLY A 62 -2.40 -9.58 -8.15
N LYS A 63 -3.54 -10.28 -8.14
CA LYS A 63 -3.72 -11.56 -7.42
C LYS A 63 -2.76 -12.62 -7.97
N ALA A 64 -2.55 -12.64 -9.29
CA ALA A 64 -1.64 -13.55 -9.99
C ALA A 64 -0.20 -13.01 -10.15
N CYS A 65 0.14 -11.87 -9.54
CA CYS A 65 1.42 -11.21 -9.72
C CYS A 65 2.53 -11.85 -8.87
N VAL A 66 3.41 -12.63 -9.49
CA VAL A 66 4.54 -13.30 -8.81
C VAL A 66 5.52 -12.30 -8.20
N ASN A 67 5.87 -11.23 -8.92
CA ASN A 67 6.82 -10.23 -8.43
C ASN A 67 6.24 -9.40 -7.27
N CYS A 68 4.92 -9.18 -7.26
CA CYS A 68 4.24 -8.57 -6.12
C CYS A 68 4.42 -9.43 -4.86
N ARG A 69 4.17 -10.75 -4.96
CA ARG A 69 4.39 -11.69 -3.83
C ARG A 69 5.85 -11.70 -3.36
N LYS A 70 6.81 -11.59 -4.30
CA LYS A 70 8.24 -11.49 -3.96
C LYS A 70 8.56 -10.21 -3.19
N MET A 71 8.02 -9.06 -3.61
CA MET A 71 8.21 -7.81 -2.88
C MET A 71 7.61 -7.88 -1.48
N GLU A 72 6.39 -8.35 -1.37
CA GLU A 72 5.71 -8.51 -0.08
C GLU A 72 6.47 -9.46 0.87
N GLY A 73 6.91 -10.62 0.38
CA GLY A 73 7.59 -11.62 1.20
C GLY A 73 9.04 -11.26 1.54
N ASN A 74 9.78 -10.68 0.60
CA ASN A 74 11.22 -10.51 0.74
C ASN A 74 11.67 -9.08 1.07
N VAL A 75 10.82 -8.08 0.84
CA VAL A 75 11.19 -6.66 1.00
C VAL A 75 10.32 -5.96 2.04
N TRP A 76 9.00 -6.05 1.95
CA TRP A 76 8.09 -5.31 2.83
C TRP A 76 8.28 -5.63 4.32
N GLY A 77 8.52 -6.90 4.66
CA GLY A 77 8.72 -7.35 6.04
C GLY A 77 10.10 -7.04 6.64
N LYS A 78 11.01 -6.44 5.87
CA LYS A 78 12.36 -6.16 6.37
C LYS A 78 12.40 -4.96 7.30
N PRO A 79 13.30 -4.98 8.34
CA PRO A 79 13.50 -3.85 9.22
C PRO A 79 13.75 -2.55 8.46
N GLY A 80 13.13 -1.47 8.90
CA GLY A 80 13.19 -0.16 8.26
C GLY A 80 12.19 0.03 7.13
N VAL A 81 11.86 -1.01 6.36
CA VAL A 81 10.77 -0.97 5.36
C VAL A 81 9.43 -1.15 6.06
N ILE A 82 9.28 -2.23 6.83
CA ILE A 82 8.02 -2.52 7.53
C ILE A 82 7.61 -1.41 8.49
N ASP A 83 8.58 -0.74 9.12
CA ASP A 83 8.31 0.36 10.06
C ASP A 83 7.71 1.58 9.34
N ILE A 84 8.19 1.88 8.13
CA ILE A 84 7.62 2.95 7.30
C ILE A 84 6.22 2.55 6.83
N LEU A 85 6.07 1.34 6.29
CA LEU A 85 4.78 0.87 5.75
C LEU A 85 3.70 0.79 6.83
N ARG A 86 4.04 0.42 8.06
CA ARG A 86 3.10 0.31 9.17
C ARG A 86 2.74 1.65 9.78
N ASP A 87 3.74 2.49 10.03
CA ASP A 87 3.57 3.61 10.95
C ASP A 87 3.54 4.97 10.25
N LYS A 88 4.10 5.08 9.03
CA LYS A 88 4.35 6.38 8.40
C LYS A 88 3.57 6.65 7.12
N VAL A 89 2.93 5.66 6.53
CA VAL A 89 2.14 5.82 5.31
C VAL A 89 0.74 5.22 5.47
N VAL A 90 -0.17 5.61 4.61
CA VAL A 90 -1.44 4.91 4.38
C VAL A 90 -1.29 4.11 3.10
N ILE A 91 -1.66 2.82 3.12
CA ILE A 91 -1.46 1.92 1.99
C ILE A 91 -2.78 1.67 1.27
N VAL A 92 -2.76 1.82 -0.05
CA VAL A 92 -3.83 1.36 -0.93
C VAL A 92 -3.28 0.37 -1.95
N SER A 93 -3.82 -0.86 -1.96
CA SER A 93 -3.48 -1.87 -2.96
C SER A 93 -4.57 -1.95 -4.01
N LEU A 94 -4.21 -1.60 -5.25
CA LEU A 94 -5.09 -1.51 -6.39
C LEU A 94 -4.85 -2.72 -7.31
N TYR A 95 -5.77 -3.68 -7.27
CA TYR A 95 -5.65 -4.94 -8.00
C TYR A 95 -6.07 -4.77 -9.47
N VAL A 96 -5.12 -4.77 -10.39
CA VAL A 96 -5.36 -4.59 -11.83
C VAL A 96 -6.00 -5.80 -12.51
N ASP A 97 -6.05 -6.94 -11.84
CA ASP A 97 -6.66 -8.19 -12.31
C ASP A 97 -7.93 -8.59 -11.54
N ASP A 98 -8.50 -7.66 -10.78
CA ASP A 98 -9.75 -7.90 -10.04
C ASP A 98 -10.95 -7.93 -11.00
N LYS A 99 -11.66 -9.08 -11.01
CA LYS A 99 -12.81 -9.35 -11.88
C LYS A 99 -14.14 -8.90 -11.30
N THR A 100 -14.13 -8.26 -10.13
CA THR A 100 -15.34 -7.71 -9.52
C THR A 100 -15.95 -6.66 -10.46
N GLU A 101 -17.22 -6.84 -10.79
CA GLU A 101 -17.96 -5.91 -11.64
C GLU A 101 -18.17 -4.58 -10.91
N LEU A 102 -17.90 -3.48 -11.61
CA LEU A 102 -18.21 -2.14 -11.11
C LEU A 102 -19.71 -1.89 -11.13
N PRO A 103 -20.24 -1.04 -10.24
CA PRO A 103 -21.59 -0.53 -10.40
C PRO A 103 -21.81 0.04 -11.81
N GLN A 104 -22.97 -0.20 -12.41
CA GLN A 104 -23.26 0.22 -13.79
C GLN A 104 -23.05 1.73 -14.03
N ALA A 105 -23.28 2.55 -13.00
CA ALA A 105 -23.03 3.98 -13.04
C ALA A 105 -21.53 4.37 -13.21
N GLU A 106 -20.61 3.45 -12.92
CA GLU A 106 -19.17 3.62 -13.10
C GLU A 106 -18.66 3.02 -14.41
N HIS A 107 -19.51 2.31 -15.17
CA HIS A 107 -19.14 1.78 -16.48
C HIS A 107 -18.87 2.94 -17.44
N LYS A 108 -17.76 2.87 -18.15
CA LYS A 108 -17.37 3.88 -19.14
C LYS A 108 -16.51 3.31 -20.24
N THR A 109 -16.58 3.90 -21.40
CA THR A 109 -15.66 3.64 -22.51
C THR A 109 -14.54 4.67 -22.48
N VAL A 110 -13.30 4.24 -22.53
CA VAL A 110 -12.11 5.10 -22.53
C VAL A 110 -11.29 4.88 -23.78
N GLU A 111 -10.71 5.93 -24.33
CA GLU A 111 -9.69 5.83 -25.35
C GLU A 111 -8.34 5.58 -24.67
N TYR A 112 -7.70 4.44 -24.95
CA TYR A 112 -6.40 4.08 -24.37
C TYR A 112 -5.22 4.26 -25.33
N ALA A 113 -5.51 4.39 -26.63
CA ALA A 113 -4.58 4.76 -27.69
C ALA A 113 -5.37 5.41 -28.82
N PRO A 114 -4.75 6.20 -29.72
CA PRO A 114 -5.45 6.90 -30.79
C PRO A 114 -6.38 5.97 -31.60
N GLY A 115 -7.68 6.23 -31.55
CA GLY A 115 -8.72 5.44 -32.19
C GLY A 115 -8.99 4.06 -31.59
N LYS A 116 -8.40 3.74 -30.40
CA LYS A 116 -8.61 2.46 -29.72
C LYS A 116 -9.33 2.66 -28.38
N PHE A 117 -10.46 2.00 -28.25
CA PHE A 117 -11.34 2.12 -27.10
C PHE A 117 -11.42 0.83 -26.30
N LYS A 118 -11.62 0.97 -25.01
CA LYS A 118 -11.84 -0.13 -24.07
C LYS A 118 -12.97 0.21 -23.10
N GLU A 119 -13.80 -0.78 -22.81
CA GLU A 119 -14.81 -0.65 -21.77
C GLU A 119 -14.20 -0.92 -20.39
N ILE A 120 -14.50 -0.05 -19.44
CA ILE A 120 -14.18 -0.17 -18.04
C ILE A 120 -15.45 -0.64 -17.33
N THR A 121 -15.50 -1.92 -17.01
CA THR A 121 -16.65 -2.58 -16.37
C THR A 121 -16.28 -3.36 -15.12
N GLU A 122 -14.98 -3.61 -14.91
CA GLU A 122 -14.45 -4.33 -13.76
C GLU A 122 -13.51 -3.43 -12.96
N VAL A 123 -13.36 -3.73 -11.66
CA VAL A 123 -12.43 -3.02 -10.76
C VAL A 123 -11.01 -3.05 -11.32
N GLY A 124 -10.55 -4.20 -11.81
CA GLY A 124 -9.23 -4.33 -12.41
C GLY A 124 -9.04 -3.47 -13.65
N HIS A 125 -10.07 -3.30 -14.47
CA HIS A 125 -10.04 -2.39 -15.62
C HIS A 125 -9.84 -0.94 -15.20
N LYS A 126 -10.53 -0.51 -14.11
CA LYS A 126 -10.43 0.84 -13.54
C LYS A 126 -8.99 1.13 -13.11
N TRP A 127 -8.38 0.23 -12.35
CA TRP A 127 -7.03 0.45 -11.82
C TRP A 127 -5.93 0.28 -12.88
N SER A 128 -6.06 -0.68 -13.79
CA SER A 128 -5.17 -0.81 -14.94
C SER A 128 -5.18 0.44 -15.84
N TYR A 129 -6.37 1.00 -16.09
CA TYR A 129 -6.49 2.25 -16.83
C TYR A 129 -5.91 3.44 -16.08
N PHE A 130 -6.11 3.52 -14.77
CA PHE A 130 -5.53 4.56 -13.93
C PHE A 130 -4.00 4.53 -13.98
N GLU A 131 -3.39 3.36 -13.81
CA GLU A 131 -1.94 3.17 -13.93
C GLU A 131 -1.43 3.61 -15.31
N ALA A 132 -2.06 3.10 -16.37
CA ALA A 132 -1.64 3.38 -17.74
C ALA A 132 -1.82 4.85 -18.14
N SER A 133 -2.94 5.47 -17.76
CA SER A 133 -3.27 6.83 -18.15
C SER A 133 -2.44 7.87 -17.41
N LYS A 134 -2.29 7.73 -16.09
CA LYS A 134 -1.57 8.68 -15.25
C LYS A 134 -0.05 8.45 -15.29
N TYR A 135 0.40 7.22 -15.11
CA TYR A 135 1.82 6.90 -14.94
C TYR A 135 2.50 6.39 -16.20
N LYS A 136 1.76 6.12 -17.28
CA LYS A 136 2.28 5.53 -18.52
C LYS A 136 2.98 4.20 -18.25
N LYS A 137 2.47 3.45 -17.28
CA LYS A 137 2.95 2.13 -16.86
C LYS A 137 1.87 1.08 -17.03
N ASN A 138 2.30 -0.15 -17.20
CA ASN A 138 1.44 -1.34 -17.23
C ASN A 138 2.28 -2.50 -16.70
N THR A 139 2.78 -2.36 -15.48
CA THR A 139 3.66 -3.32 -14.83
C THR A 139 3.31 -3.44 -13.35
N GLN A 140 3.32 -4.65 -12.82
CA GLN A 140 3.08 -4.91 -11.42
C GLN A 140 4.27 -5.70 -10.82
N PRO A 141 4.68 -5.36 -9.60
CA PRO A 141 4.21 -4.23 -8.80
C PRO A 141 4.71 -2.90 -9.33
N TYR A 142 3.90 -1.86 -9.22
CA TYR A 142 4.32 -0.49 -9.41
C TYR A 142 3.86 0.36 -8.22
N TYR A 143 4.75 1.15 -7.65
CA TYR A 143 4.51 1.92 -6.43
C TYR A 143 4.66 3.40 -6.69
N VAL A 144 3.78 4.20 -6.06
CA VAL A 144 3.83 5.67 -6.09
C VAL A 144 3.51 6.20 -4.70
N MET A 145 4.11 7.31 -4.32
CA MET A 145 3.77 8.03 -3.09
C MET A 145 3.11 9.36 -3.42
N ILE A 146 2.01 9.66 -2.73
CA ILE A 146 1.19 10.86 -2.91
C ILE A 146 1.36 11.79 -1.73
N GLY A 147 1.48 13.07 -2.01
CA GLY A 147 1.65 14.14 -1.04
C GLY A 147 0.35 14.62 -0.40
N PRO A 148 0.45 15.62 0.50
CA PRO A 148 -0.70 16.16 1.24
C PRO A 148 -1.70 16.91 0.34
N ASP A 149 -1.26 17.37 -0.81
CA ASP A 149 -2.06 18.03 -1.84
C ASP A 149 -2.75 17.07 -2.81
N GLY A 150 -2.50 15.76 -2.70
CA GLY A 150 -3.00 14.74 -3.61
C GLY A 150 -2.15 14.55 -4.88
N GLU A 151 -1.01 15.24 -4.96
CA GLU A 151 -0.09 15.14 -6.09
C GLU A 151 1.05 14.13 -5.82
N ASP A 152 1.64 13.64 -6.90
CA ASP A 152 2.74 12.68 -6.82
C ASP A 152 3.97 13.31 -6.16
N LEU A 153 4.59 12.57 -5.23
CA LEU A 153 5.85 13.01 -4.62
C LEU A 153 7.03 12.87 -5.59
N SER A 154 8.05 13.70 -5.40
CA SER A 154 9.19 13.84 -6.31
C SER A 154 10.14 12.64 -6.35
N ASN A 155 9.95 11.61 -5.51
CA ASN A 155 10.74 10.39 -5.54
C ASN A 155 10.40 9.48 -6.74
N GLY A 156 9.38 9.82 -7.53
CA GLY A 156 8.97 9.04 -8.70
C GLY A 156 8.36 7.68 -8.34
N GLY A 157 8.17 6.83 -9.35
CA GLY A 157 7.66 5.49 -9.15
C GLY A 157 8.72 4.44 -8.85
N ALA A 158 8.35 3.37 -8.17
CA ALA A 158 9.20 2.20 -7.95
C ALA A 158 8.60 0.94 -8.57
N ASP A 159 9.43 0.04 -9.04
CA ASP A 159 9.07 -1.24 -9.62
C ASP A 159 9.98 -2.37 -9.12
N TYR A 160 9.64 -3.62 -9.49
CA TYR A 160 10.44 -4.77 -9.06
C TYR A 160 11.83 -4.81 -9.70
N GLU A 161 11.96 -4.39 -10.95
CA GLU A 161 13.22 -4.47 -11.68
C GLU A 161 14.30 -3.57 -11.05
N HIS A 162 13.93 -2.34 -10.69
CA HIS A 162 14.87 -1.35 -10.17
C HIS A 162 14.90 -1.31 -8.63
N HIS A 163 13.83 -1.74 -7.96
CA HIS A 163 13.65 -1.61 -6.52
C HIS A 163 13.41 -2.95 -5.80
N GLY A 164 13.63 -4.09 -6.45
CA GLY A 164 13.42 -5.42 -5.88
C GLY A 164 14.37 -5.81 -4.75
N LYS A 165 15.41 -4.99 -4.48
CA LYS A 165 16.30 -5.15 -3.32
C LYS A 165 15.84 -4.26 -2.17
N THR A 166 15.88 -4.80 -0.95
CA THR A 166 15.45 -4.07 0.27
C THR A 166 16.10 -2.70 0.41
N SER A 167 17.42 -2.60 0.16
CA SER A 167 18.14 -1.32 0.29
C SER A 167 17.68 -0.27 -0.71
N LEU A 168 17.39 -0.67 -1.95
CA LEU A 168 16.92 0.24 -3.00
C LEU A 168 15.47 0.68 -2.74
N PHE A 169 14.61 -0.23 -2.33
CA PHE A 169 13.23 0.09 -1.99
C PHE A 169 13.14 0.98 -0.75
N LYS A 170 13.95 0.68 0.28
CA LYS A 170 14.02 1.54 1.46
C LYS A 170 14.50 2.94 1.13
N LYS A 171 15.53 3.08 0.29
CA LYS A 171 16.02 4.38 -0.18
C LYS A 171 14.92 5.17 -0.86
N TRP A 172 14.17 4.53 -1.77
CA TRP A 172 13.04 5.15 -2.47
C TRP A 172 11.93 5.60 -1.50
N LEU A 173 11.61 4.80 -0.47
CA LEU A 173 10.67 5.18 0.58
C LEU A 173 11.17 6.37 1.40
N ASP A 174 12.45 6.37 1.80
CA ASP A 174 13.05 7.47 2.56
C ASP A 174 13.02 8.78 1.76
N GLU A 175 13.32 8.74 0.46
CA GLU A 175 13.22 9.88 -0.45
C GLU A 175 11.78 10.42 -0.55
N GLY A 176 10.80 9.52 -0.60
CA GLY A 176 9.38 9.88 -0.59
C GLY A 176 8.96 10.54 0.73
N MET A 177 9.43 10.03 1.87
CA MET A 177 9.16 10.64 3.18
C MET A 177 9.74 12.04 3.28
N LEU A 178 10.97 12.25 2.80
CA LEU A 178 11.60 13.58 2.76
C LEU A 178 10.84 14.54 1.84
N ALA A 179 10.37 14.05 0.68
CA ALA A 179 9.57 14.86 -0.24
C ALA A 179 8.22 15.26 0.38
N TYR A 180 7.59 14.35 1.12
CA TYR A 180 6.36 14.64 1.85
C TYR A 180 6.55 15.72 2.92
N ASP A 181 7.60 15.60 3.74
CA ASP A 181 7.91 16.57 4.80
C ASP A 181 8.15 17.96 4.22
N LYS A 182 8.85 18.05 3.09
CA LYS A 182 9.04 19.30 2.34
C LYS A 182 7.73 19.90 1.83
N ALA A 183 6.88 19.10 1.20
CA ALA A 183 5.59 19.54 0.67
C ALA A 183 4.68 20.03 1.79
N ASN A 184 4.65 19.32 2.92
CA ASN A 184 3.83 19.69 4.07
C ASN A 184 4.31 20.97 4.75
N SER A 185 5.63 21.21 4.81
CA SER A 185 6.21 22.44 5.37
C SER A 185 5.90 23.69 4.55
N ASN A 186 5.66 23.55 3.24
CA ASN A 186 5.34 24.65 2.34
C ASN A 186 3.86 25.05 2.37
N GLN A 187 3.00 24.27 3.03
CA GLN A 187 1.55 24.54 3.16
C GLN A 187 1.20 25.28 4.47
N ASN A 188 2.14 25.40 5.40
CA ASN A 188 2.02 26.12 6.67
C ASN A 188 2.71 27.49 6.59
#